data_08ceb7b9fff96c59adbbd952089f052d
#
_entry.id   08ceb7b9fff96c59adbbd952089f052d
#
_cell.length_a   1.000
_cell.length_b   1.000
_cell.length_c   1.000
_cell.angle_alpha   90.00
_cell.angle_beta   90.00
_cell.angle_gamma   90.00
#
_symmetry.space_group_name_H-M   'P 1'
#
loop_
_entity.id
_entity.type
_entity.pdbx_description
1 polymer ?
#
loop_
_entity_poly.entity_id
_entity_poly.type
_entity_poly.pdbx_seq_one_letter_code
_entity_poly.pdbx_strand_id
1 'polypeptide(L)'
;MDTTNSSRELHLTVANEDYLECMVRIESEEGETNGVRSVDIAQHLGVSKASVNKAVSALKASELVEQSHYGKVILTDRGREVGTAIWYRHRLIRTFLVQELGVEFERADSEACMMEHALSEDTMSRWLAYLEKQGISVEE
;
A
#
# COMPACT_ATOMS: atom_id res chain seq x y z
N MET A 1 -12.77 8.38 11.29
CA MET A 1 -11.75 7.40 11.66
C MET A 1 -10.75 7.29 10.54
N ASP A 2 -9.53 7.22 10.89
CA ASP A 2 -8.41 7.27 9.97
C ASP A 2 -8.09 5.88 9.41
N THR A 3 -7.82 5.80 8.11
CA THR A 3 -7.52 4.53 7.42
C THR A 3 -6.26 3.85 7.95
N THR A 4 -5.26 4.63 8.36
CA THR A 4 -4.02 4.09 8.93
C THR A 4 -4.28 3.42 10.27
N ASN A 5 -5.16 4.01 11.07
CA ASN A 5 -5.58 3.44 12.33
C ASN A 5 -6.38 2.16 12.11
N SER A 6 -7.20 2.12 11.04
CA SER A 6 -7.96 0.93 10.67
C SER A 6 -7.06 -0.27 10.39
N SER A 7 -5.93 -0.07 9.71
CA SER A 7 -5.01 -1.16 9.42
C SER A 7 -4.45 -1.78 10.72
N ARG A 8 -4.16 -0.98 11.72
CA ARG A 8 -3.67 -1.45 13.02
C ARG A 8 -4.77 -2.17 13.81
N GLU A 9 -5.98 -1.65 13.78
CA GLU A 9 -7.13 -2.28 14.45
C GLU A 9 -7.41 -3.66 13.88
N LEU A 10 -7.13 -3.86 12.60
CA LEU A 10 -7.29 -5.14 11.93
C LEU A 10 -6.14 -6.11 12.19
N HIS A 11 -5.11 -5.67 12.91
CA HIS A 11 -3.92 -6.47 13.20
C HIS A 11 -3.28 -7.07 11.94
N LEU A 12 -3.25 -6.29 10.86
CA LEU A 12 -2.65 -6.74 9.62
C LEU A 12 -1.13 -6.88 9.77
N THR A 13 -0.59 -7.95 9.19
CA THR A 13 0.86 -8.12 9.11
C THR A 13 1.42 -7.15 8.06
N VAL A 14 2.72 -6.85 8.16
CA VAL A 14 3.42 -6.05 7.16
C VAL A 14 3.24 -6.66 5.76
N ALA A 15 3.36 -7.99 5.67
CA ALA A 15 3.17 -8.68 4.39
C ALA A 15 1.77 -8.45 3.82
N ASN A 16 0.72 -8.57 4.64
CA ASN A 16 -0.65 -8.36 4.17
C ASN A 16 -0.91 -6.91 3.78
N GLU A 17 -0.30 -5.96 4.47
CA GLU A 17 -0.35 -4.55 4.06
C GLU A 17 0.30 -4.36 2.68
N ASP A 18 1.43 -5.02 2.43
CA ASP A 18 2.10 -4.96 1.13
C ASP A 18 1.21 -5.52 0.01
N TYR A 19 0.43 -6.56 0.28
CA TYR A 19 -0.50 -7.11 -0.70
C TYR A 19 -1.60 -6.11 -1.06
N LEU A 20 -2.16 -5.43 -0.07
CA LEU A 20 -3.18 -4.41 -0.31
C LEU A 20 -2.62 -3.23 -1.11
N GLU A 21 -1.45 -2.76 -0.73
CA GLU A 21 -0.77 -1.68 -1.44
C GLU A 21 -0.51 -2.08 -2.90
N CYS A 22 0.02 -3.28 -3.11
CA CYS A 22 0.28 -3.82 -4.43
C CYS A 22 -0.98 -3.82 -5.31
N MET A 23 -2.10 -4.27 -4.78
CA MET A 23 -3.36 -4.30 -5.51
C MET A 23 -3.84 -2.91 -5.90
N VAL A 24 -3.73 -1.94 -5.00
CA VAL A 24 -4.09 -0.55 -5.28
C VAL A 24 -3.20 0.01 -6.38
N ARG A 25 -1.91 -0.27 -6.34
CA ARG A 25 -0.96 0.20 -7.35
C ARG A 25 -1.26 -0.39 -8.72
N ILE A 26 -1.53 -1.68 -8.79
CA ILE A 26 -1.87 -2.35 -10.05
C ILE A 26 -3.15 -1.77 -10.64
N GLU A 27 -4.19 -1.60 -9.83
CA GLU A 27 -5.45 -0.99 -10.29
C GLU A 27 -5.23 0.43 -10.81
N SER A 28 -4.41 1.21 -10.13
CA SER A 28 -4.10 2.58 -10.53
C SER A 28 -3.38 2.63 -11.88
N GLU A 29 -2.44 1.72 -12.11
CA GLU A 29 -1.69 1.64 -13.37
C GLU A 29 -2.55 1.18 -14.53
N GLU A 30 -3.45 0.23 -14.28
CA GLU A 30 -4.33 -0.32 -15.30
C GLU A 30 -5.57 0.55 -15.55
N GLY A 31 -5.90 1.44 -14.62
CA GLY A 31 -7.09 2.28 -14.72
C GLY A 31 -8.40 1.53 -14.55
N GLU A 32 -8.35 0.29 -14.07
CA GLU A 32 -9.51 -0.57 -13.89
C GLU A 32 -9.65 -1.05 -12.46
N THR A 33 -10.90 -1.28 -12.04
CA THR A 33 -11.21 -1.76 -10.69
C THR A 33 -11.87 -3.14 -10.70
N ASN A 34 -11.75 -3.88 -11.80
CA ASN A 34 -12.41 -5.19 -11.99
C ASN A 34 -11.68 -6.35 -11.31
N GLY A 35 -10.67 -6.05 -10.53
CA GLY A 35 -9.89 -7.06 -9.86
C GLY A 35 -8.51 -7.26 -10.46
N VAL A 36 -7.67 -7.92 -9.70
CA VAL A 36 -6.26 -8.15 -10.02
C VAL A 36 -6.01 -9.65 -10.05
N ARG A 37 -5.26 -10.11 -11.03
CA ARG A 37 -4.92 -11.53 -11.13
C ARG A 37 -3.83 -11.87 -10.11
N SER A 38 -3.96 -13.04 -9.49
CA SER A 38 -2.97 -13.51 -8.53
C SER A 38 -1.56 -13.58 -9.10
N VAL A 39 -1.43 -13.92 -10.40
CA VAL A 39 -0.13 -13.98 -11.07
C VAL A 39 0.52 -12.60 -11.15
N ASP A 40 -0.26 -11.54 -11.33
CA ASP A 40 0.27 -10.18 -11.38
C ASP A 40 0.75 -9.72 -10.00
N ILE A 41 0.01 -10.10 -8.95
CA ILE A 41 0.43 -9.82 -7.57
C ILE A 41 1.75 -10.53 -7.27
N ALA A 42 1.84 -11.81 -7.64
CA ALA A 42 3.04 -12.62 -7.42
C ALA A 42 4.26 -12.01 -8.10
N GLN A 43 4.11 -11.59 -9.35
CA GLN A 43 5.19 -10.96 -10.11
C GLN A 43 5.61 -9.63 -9.52
N HIS A 44 4.64 -8.81 -9.17
CA HIS A 44 4.90 -7.47 -8.62
C HIS A 44 5.68 -7.54 -7.30
N LEU A 45 5.32 -8.48 -6.44
CA LEU A 45 5.95 -8.62 -5.12
C LEU A 45 7.14 -9.60 -5.10
N GLY A 46 7.35 -10.33 -6.18
CA GLY A 46 8.43 -11.32 -6.23
C GLY A 46 8.22 -12.48 -5.26
N VAL A 47 6.97 -12.92 -5.10
CA VAL A 47 6.60 -14.00 -4.19
C VAL A 47 5.98 -15.18 -4.96
N SER A 48 5.82 -16.31 -4.27
CA SER A 48 5.20 -17.49 -4.87
C SER A 48 3.68 -17.33 -4.95
N LYS A 49 3.08 -18.09 -5.86
CA LYS A 49 1.63 -18.16 -5.98
C LYS A 49 0.99 -18.68 -4.68
N ALA A 50 1.66 -19.61 -4.00
CA ALA A 50 1.19 -20.13 -2.71
C ALA A 50 1.12 -19.04 -1.65
N SER A 51 2.13 -18.15 -1.63
CA SER A 51 2.15 -16.99 -0.71
C SER A 51 1.00 -16.04 -0.99
N VAL A 52 0.72 -15.77 -2.28
CA VAL A 52 -0.42 -14.93 -2.69
C VAL A 52 -1.72 -15.56 -2.21
N ASN A 53 -1.92 -16.85 -2.43
CA ASN A 53 -3.15 -17.53 -2.03
C ASN A 53 -3.37 -17.47 -0.52
N LYS A 54 -2.30 -17.64 0.25
CA LYS A 54 -2.37 -17.56 1.71
C LYS A 54 -2.77 -16.15 2.17
N ALA A 55 -2.15 -15.13 1.59
CA ALA A 55 -2.46 -13.73 1.91
C ALA A 55 -3.89 -13.38 1.52
N VAL A 56 -4.32 -13.79 0.33
CA VAL A 56 -5.69 -13.55 -0.16
C VAL A 56 -6.71 -14.19 0.78
N SER A 57 -6.45 -15.41 1.27
CA SER A 57 -7.35 -16.06 2.22
C SER A 57 -7.48 -15.27 3.51
N ALA A 58 -6.37 -14.75 4.05
CA ALA A 58 -6.38 -13.94 5.26
C ALA A 58 -7.11 -12.61 5.05
N LEU A 59 -6.87 -11.95 3.91
CA LEU A 59 -7.52 -10.69 3.57
C LEU A 59 -9.03 -10.87 3.32
N LYS A 60 -9.41 -12.00 2.74
CA LYS A 60 -10.82 -12.37 2.55
C LYS A 60 -11.52 -12.54 3.88
N ALA A 61 -10.88 -13.22 4.83
CA ALA A 61 -11.41 -13.42 6.18
C ALA A 61 -11.62 -12.09 6.91
N SER A 62 -10.80 -11.08 6.61
CA SER A 62 -10.91 -9.75 7.17
C SER A 62 -11.82 -8.81 6.37
N GLU A 63 -12.46 -9.33 5.32
CA GLU A 63 -13.36 -8.58 4.45
C GLU A 63 -12.70 -7.41 3.71
N LEU A 64 -11.42 -7.56 3.41
CA LEU A 64 -10.66 -6.54 2.68
C LEU A 64 -10.57 -6.85 1.19
N VAL A 65 -10.76 -8.11 0.80
CA VAL A 65 -10.83 -8.52 -0.59
C VAL A 65 -11.93 -9.56 -0.80
N GLU A 66 -12.32 -9.72 -2.06
CA GLU A 66 -13.25 -10.75 -2.52
C GLU A 66 -12.61 -11.44 -3.73
N GLN A 67 -13.10 -12.61 -4.11
CA GLN A 67 -12.67 -13.26 -5.34
C GLN A 67 -13.85 -13.39 -6.31
N SER A 68 -13.59 -13.06 -7.57
CA SER A 68 -14.57 -13.22 -8.64
C SER A 68 -14.64 -14.68 -9.07
N HIS A 69 -15.63 -15.02 -9.89
CA HIS A 69 -15.79 -16.34 -10.50
C HIS A 69 -14.55 -16.77 -11.32
N TYR A 70 -13.80 -15.80 -11.83
CA TYR A 70 -12.61 -16.06 -12.65
C TYR A 70 -11.32 -16.00 -11.86
N GLY A 71 -11.41 -16.03 -10.55
CA GLY A 71 -10.23 -16.03 -9.67
C GLY A 71 -9.53 -14.69 -9.48
N LYS A 72 -10.06 -13.61 -10.04
CA LYS A 72 -9.50 -12.28 -9.81
C LYS A 72 -9.76 -11.85 -8.37
N VAL A 73 -8.78 -11.19 -7.77
CA VAL A 73 -8.89 -10.65 -6.42
C VAL A 73 -9.37 -9.22 -6.52
N ILE A 74 -10.47 -8.92 -5.83
CA ILE A 74 -11.12 -7.62 -5.90
C ILE A 74 -11.05 -6.96 -4.53
N LEU A 75 -10.56 -5.71 -4.48
CA LEU A 75 -10.57 -4.94 -3.25
C LEU A 75 -12.00 -4.58 -2.86
N THR A 76 -12.36 -4.80 -1.60
CA THR A 76 -13.58 -4.21 -1.06
C THR A 76 -13.34 -2.70 -0.87
N ASP A 77 -14.38 -1.93 -0.60
CA ASP A 77 -14.22 -0.50 -0.32
C ASP A 77 -13.25 -0.28 0.85
N ARG A 78 -13.37 -1.10 1.88
CA ARG A 78 -12.48 -1.05 3.03
C ARG A 78 -11.05 -1.42 2.68
N GLY A 79 -10.87 -2.46 1.87
CA GLY A 79 -9.54 -2.88 1.40
C GLY A 79 -8.86 -1.79 0.57
N ARG A 80 -9.61 -1.14 -0.29
CA ARG A 80 -9.10 -0.05 -1.12
C ARG A 80 -8.71 1.15 -0.26
N GLU A 81 -9.52 1.47 0.74
CA GLU A 81 -9.25 2.55 1.68
C GLU A 81 -7.94 2.31 2.43
N VAL A 82 -7.77 1.12 2.99
CA VAL A 82 -6.55 0.74 3.73
C VAL A 82 -5.33 0.73 2.80
N GLY A 83 -5.45 0.09 1.65
CA GLY A 83 -4.35 -0.01 0.69
C GLY A 83 -3.92 1.35 0.14
N THR A 84 -4.88 2.23 -0.12
CA THR A 84 -4.62 3.58 -0.60
C THR A 84 -3.87 4.40 0.45
N ALA A 85 -4.24 4.27 1.72
CA ALA A 85 -3.55 4.95 2.81
C ALA A 85 -2.09 4.52 2.91
N ILE A 86 -1.83 3.21 2.79
CA ILE A 86 -0.47 2.66 2.83
C ILE A 86 0.33 3.19 1.63
N TRP A 87 -0.24 3.16 0.44
CA TRP A 87 0.39 3.66 -0.78
C TRP A 87 0.72 5.16 -0.67
N TYR A 88 -0.17 5.95 -0.07
CA TYR A 88 0.07 7.36 0.16
C TYR A 88 1.26 7.59 1.11
N ARG A 89 1.34 6.81 2.18
CA ARG A 89 2.46 6.87 3.14
C ARG A 89 3.78 6.58 2.44
N HIS A 90 3.80 5.58 1.57
CA HIS A 90 4.97 5.21 0.78
C HIS A 90 5.45 6.40 -0.05
N ARG A 91 4.54 7.02 -0.78
CA ARG A 91 4.87 8.14 -1.65
C ARG A 91 5.36 9.37 -0.88
N LEU A 92 4.75 9.63 0.27
CA LEU A 92 5.15 10.75 1.12
C LEU A 92 6.58 10.57 1.61
N ILE A 93 6.89 9.39 2.15
CA ILE A 93 8.24 9.07 2.65
C ILE A 93 9.25 9.14 1.51
N ARG A 94 8.93 8.53 0.38
CA ARG A 94 9.81 8.55 -0.80
C ARG A 94 10.07 9.97 -1.27
N THR A 95 9.04 10.80 -1.35
CA THR A 95 9.17 12.21 -1.75
C THR A 95 10.12 12.94 -0.82
N PHE A 96 9.98 12.76 0.49
CA PHE A 96 10.87 13.38 1.46
C PHE A 96 12.32 12.94 1.25
N LEU A 97 12.54 11.64 1.14
CA LEU A 97 13.89 11.11 0.98
C LEU A 97 14.57 11.65 -0.29
N VAL A 98 13.82 11.74 -1.38
CA VAL A 98 14.37 12.25 -2.65
C VAL A 98 14.54 13.77 -2.62
N GLN A 99 13.50 14.50 -2.27
CA GLN A 99 13.47 15.96 -2.41
C GLN A 99 14.26 16.68 -1.32
N GLU A 100 14.20 16.19 -0.10
CA GLU A 100 14.84 16.87 1.04
C GLU A 100 16.23 16.32 1.38
N LEU A 101 16.42 15.02 1.26
CA LEU A 101 17.69 14.39 1.61
C LEU A 101 18.55 14.03 0.41
N GLY A 102 18.03 14.17 -0.80
CA GLY A 102 18.78 13.86 -2.01
C GLY A 102 19.08 12.37 -2.20
N VAL A 103 18.28 11.50 -1.59
CA VAL A 103 18.43 10.05 -1.76
C VAL A 103 18.01 9.67 -3.18
N GLU A 104 18.78 8.78 -3.82
CA GLU A 104 18.45 8.28 -5.15
C GLU A 104 17.05 7.63 -5.12
N PHE A 105 16.27 7.83 -6.19
CA PHE A 105 14.88 7.39 -6.26
C PHE A 105 14.69 5.91 -5.93
N GLU A 106 15.49 5.02 -6.52
CA GLU A 106 15.33 3.59 -6.29
C GLU A 106 15.60 3.18 -4.84
N ARG A 107 16.60 3.80 -4.23
CA ARG A 107 16.89 3.57 -2.81
C ARG A 107 15.78 4.13 -1.92
N ALA A 108 15.32 5.33 -2.23
CA ALA A 108 14.22 5.96 -1.50
C ALA A 108 12.94 5.11 -1.57
N ASP A 109 12.66 4.57 -2.75
CA ASP A 109 11.51 3.71 -2.98
C ASP A 109 11.60 2.43 -2.12
N SER A 110 12.76 1.80 -2.10
CA SER A 110 13.01 0.60 -1.32
C SER A 110 12.92 0.87 0.20
N GLU A 111 13.53 1.95 0.66
CA GLU A 111 13.52 2.29 2.08
C GLU A 111 12.15 2.75 2.57
N ALA A 112 11.42 3.50 1.75
CA ALA A 112 10.06 3.91 2.06
C ALA A 112 9.15 2.70 2.27
N CYS A 113 9.34 1.64 1.47
CA CYS A 113 8.58 0.41 1.59
C CYS A 113 8.73 -0.23 2.98
N MET A 114 9.90 -0.10 3.59
CA MET A 114 10.13 -0.60 4.94
C MET A 114 9.61 0.35 6.01
N MET A 115 9.77 1.65 5.80
CA MET A 115 9.42 2.68 6.78
C MET A 115 7.91 2.88 6.95
N GLU A 116 7.15 2.70 5.89
CA GLU A 116 5.72 3.02 5.87
C GLU A 116 4.89 2.25 6.90
N HIS A 117 5.36 1.08 7.30
CA HIS A 117 4.64 0.23 8.25
C HIS A 117 4.92 0.55 9.71
N ALA A 118 5.97 1.33 9.97
CA ALA A 118 6.47 1.57 11.32
C ALA A 118 6.00 2.87 11.95
N LEU A 119 5.49 3.79 11.16
CA LEU A 119 5.18 5.14 11.62
C LEU A 119 3.71 5.29 12.02
N SER A 120 3.49 6.09 13.07
CA SER A 120 2.14 6.41 13.50
C SER A 120 1.48 7.40 12.54
N GLU A 121 0.16 7.43 12.59
CA GLU A 121 -0.60 8.40 11.83
C GLU A 121 -0.25 9.83 12.23
N ASP A 122 -0.08 10.08 13.52
CA ASP A 122 0.31 11.40 14.01
C ASP A 122 1.63 11.84 13.37
N THR A 123 2.62 10.96 13.35
CA THR A 123 3.91 11.27 12.73
C THR A 123 3.74 11.54 11.22
N MET A 124 2.92 10.76 10.54
CA MET A 124 2.68 10.94 9.11
C MET A 124 2.00 12.28 8.83
N SER A 125 1.02 12.66 9.64
CA SER A 125 0.32 13.94 9.50
C SER A 125 1.27 15.12 9.70
N ARG A 126 2.15 15.03 10.68
CA ARG A 126 3.16 16.06 10.95
C ARG A 126 4.18 16.15 9.82
N TRP A 127 4.55 15.02 9.26
CA TRP A 127 5.48 14.96 8.13
C TRP A 127 4.88 15.59 6.88
N LEU A 128 3.62 15.29 6.61
CA LEU A 128 2.90 15.92 5.50
C LEU A 128 2.84 17.44 5.68
N ALA A 129 2.50 17.90 6.88
CA ALA A 129 2.44 19.33 7.18
C ALA A 129 3.80 20.01 6.96
N TYR A 130 4.89 19.33 7.31
CA TYR A 130 6.24 19.81 7.05
C TYR A 130 6.49 20.00 5.55
N LEU A 131 6.16 18.98 4.75
CA LEU A 131 6.35 19.05 3.30
C LEU A 131 5.52 20.18 2.67
N GLU A 132 4.28 20.32 3.09
CA GLU A 132 3.40 21.40 2.60
C GLU A 132 3.99 22.76 2.93
N LYS A 133 4.52 22.93 4.13
CA LYS A 133 5.16 24.17 4.57
C LYS A 133 6.39 24.50 3.71
N GLN A 134 7.09 23.48 3.23
CA GLN A 134 8.26 23.66 2.36
C GLN A 134 7.86 23.81 0.89
N GLY A 135 6.57 23.77 0.57
CA GLY A 135 6.09 23.86 -0.82
C GLY A 135 6.35 22.60 -1.64
N ILE A 136 6.50 21.45 -0.97
CA ILE A 136 6.76 20.18 -1.64
C ILE A 136 5.48 19.37 -1.71
N SER A 137 5.10 18.97 -2.93
CA SER A 137 3.95 18.10 -3.16
C SER A 137 4.38 16.64 -3.12
N VAL A 138 3.52 15.79 -2.56
CA VAL A 138 3.77 14.34 -2.57
C VAL A 138 3.69 13.83 -4.00
N GLU A 139 4.77 13.23 -4.49
CA GLU A 139 4.86 12.72 -5.85
C GLU A 139 4.19 11.34 -5.99
N GLU A 140 3.58 11.13 -7.13
CA GLU A 140 2.97 9.85 -7.48
C GLU A 140 3.96 8.79 -7.96
#